data_92095e15eaaac9c78c85d6d43062b12c
#
_entry.id   92095e15eaaac9c78c85d6d43062b12c
#
_cell.length_a   1.000
_cell.length_b   1.000
_cell.length_c   1.000
_cell.angle_alpha   90.00
_cell.angle_beta   90.00
_cell.angle_gamma   90.00
#
_symmetry.space_group_name_H-M   'P 1'
#
loop_
_entity.id
_entity.type
_entity.pdbx_description
1 polymer ?
#
loop_
_entity_poly.entity_id
_entity_poly.type
_entity_poly.pdbx_seq_one_letter_code
_entity_poly.pdbx_strand_id
1 'polypeptide(L)'
;CALPIWLRSPLLLYIAALFHDIGKGRGGDHSELGAEDARQFCQDHGLNQTDTDLVVWLVKNHLLMSYVAQRRDISDPDEILRFAEIVGSEERLDYLYTLTVADIAGTNPELWNAWRSSLMRQLYTEARRALIRGLGNPLGRAEVIRTTRLAASDLLEYRGFLEVDLDDMWAQRGDDYFLR
;
A
#
# COMPACT_ATOMS: atom_id res chain seq x y z
N CYS A 1 -2.26 -16.09 -13.23
CA CYS A 1 -3.54 -15.43 -12.99
C CYS A 1 -3.27 -13.91 -12.87
N ALA A 2 -3.88 -13.08 -13.70
CA ALA A 2 -3.76 -11.63 -13.60
C ALA A 2 -4.51 -11.13 -12.34
N LEU A 3 -4.00 -10.10 -11.67
CA LEU A 3 -4.75 -9.43 -10.62
C LEU A 3 -5.90 -8.63 -11.27
N PRO A 4 -7.08 -8.57 -10.66
CA PRO A 4 -8.20 -7.77 -11.16
C PRO A 4 -7.98 -6.28 -10.81
N ILE A 5 -7.01 -5.64 -11.48
CA ILE A 5 -6.69 -4.24 -11.29
C ILE A 5 -7.46 -3.44 -12.33
N TRP A 6 -8.19 -2.42 -11.86
CA TRP A 6 -8.93 -1.50 -12.69
C TRP A 6 -8.44 -0.08 -12.46
N LEU A 7 -7.78 0.50 -13.44
CA LEU A 7 -7.32 1.90 -13.39
C LEU A 7 -8.41 2.82 -13.92
N ARG A 8 -8.82 3.79 -13.12
CA ARG A 8 -9.82 4.80 -13.49
C ARG A 8 -9.42 5.56 -14.76
N SER A 9 -8.14 5.90 -14.87
CA SER A 9 -7.58 6.61 -16.02
C SER A 9 -6.16 6.10 -16.35
N PRO A 10 -5.98 5.29 -17.39
CA PRO A 10 -4.64 4.85 -17.81
C PRO A 10 -3.69 6.02 -18.16
N LEU A 11 -4.24 7.19 -18.55
CA LEU A 11 -3.45 8.39 -18.85
C LEU A 11 -2.59 8.83 -17.64
N LEU A 12 -3.15 8.77 -16.42
CA LEU A 12 -2.42 9.15 -15.20
C LEU A 12 -1.23 8.23 -14.96
N LEU A 13 -1.37 6.94 -15.26
CA LEU A 13 -0.27 5.99 -15.21
C LEU A 13 0.83 6.34 -16.22
N TYR A 14 0.45 6.69 -17.46
CA TYR A 14 1.43 7.08 -18.50
C TYR A 14 2.19 8.34 -18.11
N ILE A 15 1.52 9.34 -17.55
CA ILE A 15 2.19 10.54 -17.04
C ILE A 15 3.15 10.17 -15.90
N ALA A 16 2.72 9.38 -14.92
CA ALA A 16 3.59 8.93 -13.83
C ALA A 16 4.80 8.15 -14.37
N ALA A 17 4.60 7.24 -15.33
CA ALA A 17 5.66 6.49 -15.98
C ALA A 17 6.64 7.39 -16.77
N LEU A 18 6.18 8.49 -17.36
CA LEU A 18 7.05 9.45 -18.05
C LEU A 18 7.96 10.21 -17.07
N PHE A 19 7.42 10.55 -15.90
CA PHE A 19 8.11 11.43 -14.93
C PHE A 19 8.86 10.71 -13.82
N HIS A 20 8.65 9.39 -13.58
CA HIS A 20 9.20 8.70 -12.40
C HIS A 20 10.73 8.80 -12.28
N ASP A 21 11.44 8.81 -13.40
CA ASP A 21 12.88 8.81 -13.48
C ASP A 21 13.48 10.10 -14.08
N ILE A 22 12.66 11.09 -14.43
CA ILE A 22 13.09 12.30 -15.16
C ILE A 22 14.08 13.16 -14.36
N GLY A 23 14.06 13.04 -13.03
CA GLY A 23 14.96 13.74 -12.12
C GLY A 23 16.36 13.12 -12.00
N LYS A 24 16.62 11.94 -12.60
CA LYS A 24 17.94 11.26 -12.52
C LYS A 24 19.05 12.11 -13.11
N GLY A 25 20.19 12.16 -12.42
CA GLY A 25 21.36 12.91 -12.84
C GLY A 25 21.33 14.42 -12.56
N ARG A 26 20.25 14.95 -11.99
CA ARG A 26 20.11 16.40 -11.69
C ARG A 26 20.66 16.79 -10.30
N GLY A 27 21.11 15.83 -9.52
CA GLY A 27 21.53 16.02 -8.12
C GLY A 27 20.33 16.06 -7.17
N GLY A 28 20.47 15.48 -5.99
CA GLY A 28 19.36 15.32 -5.03
C GLY A 28 18.52 14.08 -5.28
N ASP A 29 17.35 13.99 -4.63
CA ASP A 29 16.40 12.89 -4.79
C ASP A 29 15.63 13.04 -6.10
N HIS A 30 15.85 12.10 -7.02
CA HIS A 30 15.21 12.13 -8.34
C HIS A 30 13.68 11.97 -8.27
N SER A 31 13.17 11.27 -7.25
CA SER A 31 11.73 11.08 -7.06
C SER A 31 11.04 12.38 -6.64
N GLU A 32 11.69 13.17 -5.77
CA GLU A 32 11.20 14.50 -5.37
C GLU A 32 11.25 15.49 -6.56
N LEU A 33 12.38 15.52 -7.28
CA LEU A 33 12.54 16.38 -8.44
C LEU A 33 11.54 16.03 -9.55
N GLY A 34 11.38 14.74 -9.84
CA GLY A 34 10.41 14.27 -10.84
C GLY A 34 8.96 14.55 -10.42
N ALA A 35 8.64 14.46 -9.14
CA ALA A 35 7.31 14.78 -8.62
C ALA A 35 6.95 16.27 -8.81
N GLU A 36 7.92 17.17 -8.64
CA GLU A 36 7.70 18.60 -8.88
C GLU A 36 7.51 18.91 -10.37
N ASP A 37 8.35 18.32 -11.25
CA ASP A 37 8.19 18.44 -12.70
C ASP A 37 6.83 17.87 -13.16
N ALA A 38 6.40 16.74 -12.60
CA ALA A 38 5.10 16.15 -12.89
C ALA A 38 3.93 17.04 -12.44
N ARG A 39 4.06 17.70 -11.28
CA ARG A 39 3.07 18.66 -10.77
C ARG A 39 2.88 19.81 -11.74
N GLN A 40 3.99 20.43 -12.16
CA GLN A 40 3.96 21.54 -13.11
C GLN A 40 3.32 21.11 -14.44
N PHE A 41 3.75 19.96 -14.97
CA PHE A 41 3.18 19.41 -16.20
C PHE A 41 1.66 19.19 -16.09
N CYS A 42 1.18 18.57 -15.01
CA CYS A 42 -0.25 18.32 -14.83
C CYS A 42 -1.06 19.61 -14.76
N GLN A 43 -0.55 20.64 -14.07
CA GLN A 43 -1.18 21.96 -13.98
C GLN A 43 -1.24 22.66 -15.34
N ASP A 44 -0.14 22.67 -16.07
CA ASP A 44 -0.04 23.31 -17.38
C ASP A 44 -0.98 22.65 -18.43
N HIS A 45 -1.29 21.37 -18.23
CA HIS A 45 -2.20 20.61 -19.09
C HIS A 45 -3.63 20.50 -18.54
N GLY A 46 -3.96 21.27 -17.49
CA GLY A 46 -5.33 21.41 -16.99
C GLY A 46 -5.88 20.17 -16.27
N LEU A 47 -5.01 19.30 -15.72
CA LEU A 47 -5.47 18.22 -14.86
C LEU A 47 -6.06 18.80 -13.57
N ASN A 48 -7.14 18.18 -13.08
CA ASN A 48 -7.70 18.56 -11.77
C ASN A 48 -6.75 18.21 -10.62
N GLN A 49 -6.99 18.78 -9.45
CA GLN A 49 -6.12 18.62 -8.29
C GLN A 49 -5.98 17.15 -7.84
N THR A 50 -7.07 16.39 -7.83
CA THR A 50 -7.06 14.97 -7.42
C THR A 50 -6.18 14.12 -8.33
N ASP A 51 -6.28 14.31 -9.65
CA ASP A 51 -5.47 13.60 -10.64
C ASP A 51 -4.00 14.03 -10.56
N THR A 52 -3.76 15.33 -10.40
CA THR A 52 -2.40 15.87 -10.18
C THR A 52 -1.76 15.27 -8.94
N ASP A 53 -2.49 15.23 -7.82
CA ASP A 53 -1.97 14.68 -6.56
C ASP A 53 -1.68 13.18 -6.65
N LEU A 54 -2.50 12.42 -7.41
CA LEU A 54 -2.22 11.01 -7.66
C LEU A 54 -0.94 10.81 -8.47
N VAL A 55 -0.77 11.55 -9.57
CA VAL A 55 0.44 11.45 -10.41
C VAL A 55 1.69 11.84 -9.62
N VAL A 56 1.65 12.95 -8.90
CA VAL A 56 2.76 13.43 -8.06
C VAL A 56 3.12 12.41 -6.99
N TRP A 57 2.12 11.84 -6.32
CA TRP A 57 2.32 10.81 -5.31
C TRP A 57 2.96 9.56 -5.90
N LEU A 58 2.53 9.12 -7.09
CA LEU A 58 3.09 7.96 -7.80
C LEU A 58 4.56 8.17 -8.14
N VAL A 59 4.91 9.32 -8.72
CA VAL A 59 6.29 9.66 -9.09
C VAL A 59 7.18 9.68 -7.84
N LYS A 60 6.72 10.35 -6.77
CA LYS A 60 7.45 10.42 -5.51
C LYS A 60 7.68 9.04 -4.87
N ASN A 61 6.71 8.15 -4.96
CA ASN A 61 6.71 6.87 -4.26
C ASN A 61 6.95 5.66 -5.18
N HIS A 62 7.41 5.85 -6.43
CA HIS A 62 7.52 4.77 -7.42
C HIS A 62 8.43 3.61 -6.97
N LEU A 63 9.43 3.87 -6.13
CA LEU A 63 10.32 2.84 -5.57
C LEU A 63 9.76 2.12 -4.34
N LEU A 64 8.69 2.64 -3.72
CA LEU A 64 8.19 2.17 -2.42
C LEU A 64 7.85 0.68 -2.44
N MET A 65 7.03 0.24 -3.41
CA MET A 65 6.60 -1.15 -3.48
C MET A 65 7.75 -2.11 -3.73
N SER A 66 8.65 -1.78 -4.63
CA SER A 66 9.83 -2.61 -4.93
C SER A 66 10.77 -2.70 -3.74
N TYR A 67 10.95 -1.60 -2.99
CA TYR A 67 11.75 -1.57 -1.77
C TYR A 67 11.15 -2.46 -0.68
N VAL A 68 9.87 -2.28 -0.37
CA VAL A 68 9.19 -3.06 0.69
C VAL A 68 9.18 -4.55 0.34
N ALA A 69 8.77 -4.92 -0.88
CA ALA A 69 8.69 -6.31 -1.30
C ALA A 69 10.04 -7.04 -1.28
N GLN A 70 11.16 -6.35 -1.50
CA GLN A 70 12.49 -6.97 -1.61
C GLN A 70 13.37 -6.80 -0.37
N ARG A 71 13.04 -5.88 0.54
CA ARG A 71 13.89 -5.48 1.66
C ARG A 71 13.24 -5.62 3.02
N ARG A 72 11.92 -5.87 3.08
CA ARG A 72 11.16 -6.03 4.31
C ARG A 72 10.58 -7.44 4.40
N ASP A 73 10.26 -7.87 5.60
CA ASP A 73 9.54 -9.11 5.82
C ASP A 73 8.04 -8.90 5.56
N ILE A 74 7.60 -9.24 4.34
CA ILE A 74 6.20 -9.12 3.95
C ILE A 74 5.30 -10.22 4.55
N SER A 75 5.81 -11.09 5.40
CA SER A 75 5.02 -11.98 6.25
C SER A 75 4.69 -11.35 7.61
N ASP A 76 5.36 -10.24 7.96
CA ASP A 76 5.07 -9.46 9.15
C ASP A 76 3.86 -8.54 8.91
N PRO A 77 2.75 -8.73 9.64
CA PRO A 77 1.55 -7.89 9.51
C PRO A 77 1.82 -6.40 9.74
N ASP A 78 2.76 -6.05 10.61
CA ASP A 78 3.09 -4.65 10.89
C ASP A 78 3.77 -3.96 9.70
N GLU A 79 4.61 -4.68 8.95
CA GLU A 79 5.20 -4.15 7.72
C GLU A 79 4.13 -3.93 6.63
N ILE A 80 3.15 -4.86 6.53
CA ILE A 80 2.01 -4.71 5.63
C ILE A 80 1.16 -3.50 6.00
N LEU A 81 0.87 -3.31 7.30
CA LEU A 81 0.08 -2.17 7.78
C LEU A 81 0.78 -0.84 7.53
N ARG A 82 2.09 -0.74 7.83
CA ARG A 82 2.88 0.47 7.52
C ARG A 82 2.88 0.80 6.04
N PHE A 83 3.04 -0.22 5.19
CA PHE A 83 2.96 -0.02 3.74
C PHE A 83 1.56 0.47 3.32
N ALA A 84 0.49 -0.16 3.83
CA ALA A 84 -0.88 0.24 3.55
C ALA A 84 -1.19 1.66 4.03
N GLU A 85 -0.69 2.07 5.20
CA GLU A 85 -0.81 3.44 5.73
C GLU A 85 -0.16 4.47 4.79
N ILE A 86 1.05 4.20 4.28
CA ILE A 86 1.73 5.09 3.32
C ILE A 86 0.95 5.17 2.01
N VAL A 87 0.44 4.06 1.52
CA VAL A 87 -0.34 4.01 0.27
C VAL A 87 -1.68 4.73 0.42
N GLY A 88 -2.40 4.49 1.51
CA GLY A 88 -3.59 5.20 1.94
C GLY A 88 -4.88 4.89 1.19
N SER A 89 -4.85 4.31 -0.01
CA SER A 89 -6.05 3.93 -0.76
C SER A 89 -5.82 2.79 -1.74
N GLU A 90 -6.90 2.05 -2.06
CA GLU A 90 -6.86 0.99 -3.08
C GLU A 90 -6.48 1.57 -4.46
N GLU A 91 -6.97 2.75 -4.81
CA GLU A 91 -6.63 3.41 -6.07
C GLU A 91 -5.12 3.63 -6.19
N ARG A 92 -4.47 4.22 -5.18
CA ARG A 92 -3.01 4.41 -5.18
C ARG A 92 -2.26 3.08 -5.25
N LEU A 93 -2.76 2.04 -4.57
CA LEU A 93 -2.16 0.72 -4.59
C LEU A 93 -2.19 0.11 -5.99
N ASP A 94 -3.32 0.20 -6.69
CA ASP A 94 -3.51 -0.31 -8.05
C ASP A 94 -2.56 0.36 -9.04
N TYR A 95 -2.47 1.69 -8.99
CA TYR A 95 -1.55 2.44 -9.83
C TYR A 95 -0.09 2.15 -9.50
N LEU A 96 0.28 2.12 -8.21
CA LEU A 96 1.64 1.87 -7.76
C LEU A 96 2.12 0.47 -8.17
N TYR A 97 1.28 -0.56 -7.98
CA TYR A 97 1.60 -1.91 -8.44
C TYR A 97 1.85 -1.95 -9.94
N THR A 98 0.96 -1.35 -10.71
CA THR A 98 1.06 -1.35 -12.19
C THR A 98 2.30 -0.60 -12.65
N LEU A 99 2.59 0.57 -12.07
CA LEU A 99 3.79 1.36 -12.36
C LEU A 99 5.06 0.57 -12.02
N THR A 100 5.12 -0.06 -10.85
CA THR A 100 6.29 -0.85 -10.41
C THR A 100 6.55 -2.05 -11.32
N VAL A 101 5.50 -2.75 -11.76
CA VAL A 101 5.63 -3.88 -12.71
C VAL A 101 6.14 -3.37 -14.07
N ALA A 102 5.58 -2.27 -14.56
CA ALA A 102 5.96 -1.69 -15.84
C ALA A 102 7.42 -1.19 -15.84
N ASP A 103 7.83 -0.52 -14.75
CA ASP A 103 9.21 -0.02 -14.57
C ASP A 103 10.21 -1.19 -14.57
N ILE A 104 10.01 -2.19 -13.73
CA ILE A 104 10.93 -3.34 -13.65
C ILE A 104 11.00 -4.09 -14.98
N ALA A 105 9.84 -4.39 -15.60
CA ALA A 105 9.79 -5.14 -16.85
C ALA A 105 10.32 -4.32 -18.05
N GLY A 106 10.12 -3.01 -18.03
CA GLY A 106 10.59 -2.10 -19.07
C GLY A 106 12.09 -1.82 -18.99
N THR A 107 12.64 -1.74 -17.78
CA THR A 107 14.07 -1.50 -17.57
C THR A 107 14.90 -2.72 -17.96
N ASN A 108 14.52 -3.91 -17.52
CA ASN A 108 15.14 -5.17 -17.91
C ASN A 108 14.13 -6.32 -17.73
N PRO A 109 13.64 -6.93 -18.83
CA PRO A 109 12.68 -8.03 -18.79
C PRO A 109 13.14 -9.26 -17.97
N GLU A 110 14.46 -9.52 -17.88
CA GLU A 110 15.01 -10.62 -17.08
C GLU A 110 14.87 -10.37 -15.57
N LEU A 111 14.72 -9.13 -15.15
CA LEU A 111 14.49 -8.79 -13.75
C LEU A 111 13.07 -9.13 -13.31
N TRP A 112 12.10 -9.20 -14.24
CA TRP A 112 10.73 -9.63 -13.94
C TRP A 112 10.63 -11.15 -14.00
N ASN A 113 10.95 -11.82 -12.93
CA ASN A 113 10.89 -13.27 -12.80
C ASN A 113 9.74 -13.72 -11.88
N ALA A 114 9.52 -15.05 -11.82
CA ALA A 114 8.42 -15.63 -11.03
C ALA A 114 8.52 -15.29 -9.53
N TRP A 115 9.73 -15.20 -8.98
CA TRP A 115 9.95 -14.87 -7.58
C TRP A 115 9.54 -13.42 -7.28
N ARG A 116 10.02 -12.43 -8.05
CA ARG A 116 9.61 -11.03 -7.89
C ARG A 116 8.13 -10.84 -8.11
N SER A 117 7.56 -11.49 -9.13
CA SER A 117 6.12 -11.46 -9.38
C SER A 117 5.32 -11.99 -8.18
N SER A 118 5.81 -13.04 -7.51
CA SER A 118 5.16 -13.59 -6.32
C SER A 118 5.21 -12.62 -5.14
N LEU A 119 6.38 -12.03 -4.86
CA LEU A 119 6.53 -11.04 -3.78
C LEU A 119 5.64 -9.82 -3.97
N MET A 120 5.67 -9.21 -5.17
CA MET A 120 4.84 -8.04 -5.47
C MET A 120 3.35 -8.34 -5.34
N ARG A 121 2.92 -9.52 -5.83
CA ARG A 121 1.53 -9.97 -5.72
C ARG A 121 1.12 -10.21 -4.28
N GLN A 122 1.98 -10.83 -3.47
CA GLN A 122 1.73 -11.05 -2.05
C GLN A 122 1.56 -9.72 -1.33
N LEU A 123 2.51 -8.79 -1.47
CA LEU A 123 2.44 -7.46 -0.87
C LEU A 123 1.17 -6.70 -1.30
N TYR A 124 0.86 -6.70 -2.60
CA TYR A 124 -0.36 -6.09 -3.12
C TYR A 124 -1.61 -6.68 -2.46
N THR A 125 -1.71 -8.01 -2.40
CA THR A 125 -2.91 -8.69 -1.91
C THR A 125 -3.13 -8.42 -0.42
N GLU A 126 -2.08 -8.48 0.40
CA GLU A 126 -2.17 -8.24 1.83
C GLU A 126 -2.42 -6.76 2.14
N ALA A 127 -1.74 -5.85 1.45
CA ALA A 127 -2.00 -4.41 1.60
C ALA A 127 -3.42 -4.03 1.18
N ARG A 128 -3.93 -4.61 0.10
CA ARG A 128 -5.31 -4.38 -0.34
C ARG A 128 -6.32 -4.86 0.70
N ARG A 129 -6.10 -6.02 1.31
CA ARG A 129 -6.93 -6.51 2.42
C ARG A 129 -6.92 -5.56 3.61
N ALA A 130 -5.74 -5.04 3.97
CA ALA A 130 -5.59 -4.06 5.03
C ALA A 130 -6.36 -2.76 4.73
N LEU A 131 -6.27 -2.24 3.50
CA LEU A 131 -6.98 -1.05 3.07
C LEU A 131 -8.51 -1.22 3.07
N ILE A 132 -9.02 -2.36 2.55
CA ILE A 132 -10.47 -2.68 2.55
C ILE A 132 -11.01 -2.77 3.97
N ARG A 133 -10.25 -3.32 4.91
CA ARG A 133 -10.62 -3.39 6.33
C ARG A 133 -10.48 -2.06 7.06
N GLY A 134 -10.03 -0.99 6.39
CA GLY A 134 -9.75 0.31 7.00
C GLY A 134 -8.51 0.31 7.89
N LEU A 135 -7.67 -0.73 7.83
CA LEU A 135 -6.48 -0.87 8.68
C LEU A 135 -5.34 0.07 8.29
N GLY A 136 -5.36 0.63 7.09
CA GLY A 136 -4.48 1.71 6.66
C GLY A 136 -4.82 3.08 7.26
N ASN A 137 -5.92 3.16 8.05
CA ASN A 137 -6.32 4.33 8.81
C ASN A 137 -6.30 3.99 10.31
N PRO A 138 -5.62 4.76 11.19
CA PRO A 138 -5.58 4.50 12.63
C PRO A 138 -6.96 4.35 13.28
N LEU A 139 -7.96 5.10 12.82
CA LEU A 139 -9.35 5.00 13.31
C LEU A 139 -9.99 3.67 12.87
N GLY A 140 -9.78 3.24 11.64
CA GLY A 140 -10.27 1.95 11.14
C GLY A 140 -9.62 0.77 11.85
N ARG A 141 -8.31 0.85 12.12
CA ARG A 141 -7.57 -0.15 12.89
C ARG A 141 -8.14 -0.30 14.31
N ALA A 142 -8.32 0.81 15.02
CA ALA A 142 -8.90 0.82 16.36
C ALA A 142 -10.31 0.23 16.39
N GLU A 143 -11.12 0.53 15.38
CA GLU A 143 -12.49 0.00 15.26
C GLU A 143 -12.50 -1.52 15.01
N VAL A 144 -11.62 -2.03 14.14
CA VAL A 144 -11.49 -3.48 13.91
C VAL A 144 -11.04 -4.19 15.18
N ILE A 145 -10.05 -3.66 15.90
CA ILE A 145 -9.60 -4.21 17.18
C ILE A 145 -10.76 -4.23 18.18
N ARG A 146 -11.49 -3.14 18.32
CA ARG A 146 -12.64 -3.03 19.22
C ARG A 146 -13.72 -4.05 18.89
N THR A 147 -14.10 -4.19 17.62
CA THR A 147 -15.14 -5.15 17.21
C THR A 147 -14.70 -6.59 17.37
N THR A 148 -13.44 -6.90 17.08
CA THR A 148 -12.88 -8.24 17.28
C THR A 148 -12.86 -8.62 18.77
N ARG A 149 -12.47 -7.66 19.65
CA ARG A 149 -12.50 -7.88 21.12
C ARG A 149 -13.93 -8.14 21.62
N LEU A 150 -14.91 -7.34 21.18
CA LEU A 150 -16.32 -7.55 21.55
C LEU A 150 -16.83 -8.92 21.09
N ALA A 151 -16.61 -9.31 19.86
CA ALA A 151 -17.01 -10.61 19.36
C ALA A 151 -16.34 -11.78 20.09
N ALA A 152 -15.08 -11.63 20.50
CA ALA A 152 -14.39 -12.63 21.31
C ALA A 152 -14.98 -12.71 22.72
N SER A 153 -15.32 -11.57 23.35
CA SER A 153 -16.01 -11.55 24.66
C SER A 153 -17.34 -12.29 24.60
N ASP A 154 -18.18 -11.95 23.63
CA ASP A 154 -19.49 -12.58 23.47
C ASP A 154 -19.39 -14.10 23.28
N LEU A 155 -18.39 -14.54 22.50
CA LEU A 155 -18.14 -15.98 22.27
C LEU A 155 -17.66 -16.70 23.54
N LEU A 156 -16.78 -16.08 24.32
CA LEU A 156 -16.24 -16.66 25.55
C LEU A 156 -17.33 -16.72 26.63
N GLU A 157 -18.15 -15.69 26.76
CA GLU A 157 -19.31 -15.67 27.64
C GLU A 157 -20.32 -16.78 27.26
N TYR A 158 -20.65 -16.90 25.96
CA TYR A 158 -21.49 -17.99 25.46
C TYR A 158 -20.91 -19.39 25.76
N ARG A 159 -19.59 -19.52 25.79
CA ARG A 159 -18.88 -20.77 26.12
C ARG A 159 -18.72 -21.00 27.62
N GLY A 160 -19.20 -20.10 28.48
CA GLY A 160 -19.18 -20.23 29.95
C GLY A 160 -17.87 -19.80 30.63
N PHE A 161 -17.02 -19.04 29.93
CA PHE A 161 -15.80 -18.48 30.50
C PHE A 161 -16.06 -17.10 31.13
N LEU A 162 -16.92 -17.07 32.15
CA LEU A 162 -17.41 -15.83 32.80
C LEU A 162 -16.42 -15.16 33.76
N GLU A 163 -15.33 -15.83 34.14
CA GLU A 163 -14.39 -15.36 35.19
C GLU A 163 -12.99 -15.03 34.63
N VAL A 164 -12.83 -14.99 33.29
CA VAL A 164 -11.54 -14.64 32.71
C VAL A 164 -11.44 -13.13 32.60
N ASP A 165 -10.42 -12.54 33.24
CA ASP A 165 -10.10 -11.12 33.01
C ASP A 165 -9.53 -10.96 31.61
N LEU A 166 -10.43 -10.68 30.67
CA LEU A 166 -10.13 -10.54 29.26
C LEU A 166 -9.23 -9.32 29.00
N ASP A 167 -9.38 -8.27 29.80
CA ASP A 167 -8.59 -7.04 29.63
C ASP A 167 -7.12 -7.29 29.98
N ASP A 168 -6.84 -8.02 31.06
CA ASP A 168 -5.49 -8.43 31.43
C ASP A 168 -4.89 -9.40 30.40
N MET A 169 -5.67 -10.34 29.89
CA MET A 169 -5.23 -11.26 28.84
C MET A 169 -4.92 -10.52 27.53
N TRP A 170 -5.72 -9.52 27.16
CA TRP A 170 -5.52 -8.74 25.96
C TRP A 170 -4.40 -7.71 26.09
N ALA A 171 -4.16 -7.16 27.28
CA ALA A 171 -3.03 -6.26 27.54
C ALA A 171 -1.65 -6.93 27.29
N GLN A 172 -1.59 -8.26 27.41
CA GLN A 172 -0.40 -9.05 27.12
C GLN A 172 -0.24 -9.40 25.62
N ARG A 173 -1.24 -9.10 24.79
CA ARG A 173 -1.23 -9.35 23.34
C ARG A 173 -1.11 -8.04 22.58
N GLY A 174 -0.26 -8.01 21.58
CA GLY A 174 -0.17 -6.86 20.68
C GLY A 174 -1.43 -6.71 19.82
N ASP A 175 -1.65 -5.53 19.27
CA ASP A 175 -2.79 -5.20 18.40
C ASP A 175 -2.91 -6.15 17.19
N ASP A 176 -1.80 -6.62 16.66
CA ASP A 176 -1.69 -7.58 15.54
C ASP A 176 -2.38 -8.93 15.82
N TYR A 177 -2.55 -9.31 17.09
CA TYR A 177 -3.34 -10.48 17.46
C TYR A 177 -4.81 -10.37 17.04
N PHE A 178 -5.37 -9.17 17.06
CA PHE A 178 -6.77 -8.88 16.72
C PHE A 178 -6.98 -8.53 15.23
N LEU A 179 -5.90 -8.39 14.46
CA LEU A 179 -5.92 -7.98 13.06
C LEU A 179 -5.73 -9.15 12.08
N ARG A 180 -5.56 -10.36 12.59
CA ARG A 180 -5.36 -11.61 11.82
C ARG A 180 -6.66 -12.21 11.29
#